data_e9efc5579a8c5d040349beca0709d32b
#
_entry.id   e9efc5579a8c5d040349beca0709d32b
#
_cell.length_a   1.000
_cell.length_b   1.000
_cell.length_c   1.000
_cell.angle_alpha   90.00
_cell.angle_beta   90.00
_cell.angle_gamma   90.00
#
_symmetry.space_group_name_H-M   'P 1'
#
loop_
_entity.id
_entity.type
_entity.pdbx_description
1 polymer ?
#
loop_
_entity_poly.entity_id
_entity_poly.type
_entity_poly.pdbx_seq_one_letter_code
_entity_poly.pdbx_strand_id
1 'polypeptide(L)'
;PDERFFQLLAQLACQSIPPHRIILMNTERAYWDAAGAEGRLETIGISERCEIHHLSKAEFDHGGTRNAGVLFSETPYFVMMTQDAVPCDDKLLERLLFPLVNGKAEMSYGRQVASPDADILEKFTRRYNYGDQSFLKTEADKEKLGIKTYFASNVCAAYVRARFDALGGFPPRAIFNEDMIYAARLLQSGGTLAYCADARVYHSHCYTPAQQFHRNFDLAVSQAEHPEIFANLKSEAEGIRMVRRTARFLKRQGEGREIPRLFALSAAKYFGYALGKHYRLLPKWLRARCTMNRSYWEKCA
;
A
#
# COMPACT_ATOMS: atom_id res chain seq x y z
N PRO A 1 -10.28 2.64 -14.37
CA PRO A 1 -11.02 1.60 -13.64
C PRO A 1 -11.08 0.30 -14.45
N ASP A 2 -10.85 -0.82 -13.77
CA ASP A 2 -10.94 -2.17 -14.31
C ASP A 2 -12.02 -2.99 -13.58
N GLU A 3 -12.17 -4.27 -13.87
CA GLU A 3 -13.17 -5.12 -13.25
C GLU A 3 -13.00 -5.24 -11.72
N ARG A 4 -11.75 -5.26 -11.23
CA ARG A 4 -11.48 -5.32 -9.77
C ARG A 4 -11.94 -4.06 -9.04
N PHE A 5 -11.82 -2.90 -9.70
CA PHE A 5 -12.34 -1.65 -9.15
C PHE A 5 -13.86 -1.70 -8.94
N PHE A 6 -14.62 -2.21 -9.92
CA PHE A 6 -16.08 -2.32 -9.76
C PHE A 6 -16.48 -3.40 -8.76
N GLN A 7 -15.71 -4.50 -8.65
CA GLN A 7 -15.89 -5.49 -7.59
C GLN A 7 -15.63 -4.88 -6.21
N LEU A 8 -14.58 -4.06 -6.06
CA LEU A 8 -14.34 -3.32 -4.82
C LEU A 8 -15.55 -2.47 -4.43
N LEU A 9 -16.09 -1.68 -5.36
CA LEU A 9 -17.24 -0.80 -5.08
C LEU A 9 -18.49 -1.61 -4.72
N ALA A 10 -18.78 -2.70 -5.41
CA ALA A 10 -19.89 -3.59 -5.09
C ALA A 10 -19.73 -4.20 -3.68
N GLN A 11 -18.54 -4.61 -3.29
CA GLN A 11 -18.26 -5.11 -1.94
C GLN A 11 -18.35 -4.01 -0.87
N LEU A 12 -17.99 -2.75 -1.19
CA LEU A 12 -18.17 -1.64 -0.28
C LEU A 12 -19.64 -1.28 -0.06
N ALA A 13 -20.49 -1.43 -1.09
CA ALA A 13 -21.93 -1.25 -0.96
C ALA A 13 -22.57 -2.23 0.04
N CYS A 14 -22.03 -3.44 0.14
CA CYS A 14 -22.55 -4.54 0.95
C CYS A 14 -21.91 -4.65 2.35
N GLN A 15 -21.08 -3.68 2.77
CA GLN A 15 -20.44 -3.75 4.09
C GLN A 15 -21.45 -3.62 5.23
N SER A 16 -21.23 -4.34 6.35
CA SER A 16 -22.04 -4.26 7.58
C SER A 16 -22.09 -2.82 8.14
N ILE A 17 -21.01 -2.07 7.96
CA ILE A 17 -20.94 -0.63 8.16
C ILE A 17 -20.61 -0.01 6.81
N PRO A 18 -21.61 0.39 6.01
CA PRO A 18 -21.36 0.93 4.68
C PRO A 18 -20.67 2.30 4.77
N PRO A 19 -19.80 2.65 3.82
CA PRO A 19 -19.20 3.98 3.80
C PRO A 19 -20.29 5.04 3.60
N HIS A 20 -20.19 6.12 4.39
CA HIS A 20 -21.06 7.27 4.20
C HIS A 20 -20.82 7.96 2.86
N ARG A 21 -19.54 8.02 2.46
CA ARG A 21 -19.08 8.68 1.24
C ARG A 21 -17.86 7.96 0.69
N ILE A 22 -17.73 7.90 -0.63
CA ILE A 22 -16.58 7.31 -1.34
C ILE A 22 -16.00 8.38 -2.24
N ILE A 23 -14.80 8.85 -1.91
CA ILE A 23 -14.06 9.84 -2.69
C ILE A 23 -13.16 9.09 -3.67
N LEU A 24 -13.42 9.27 -4.96
CA LEU A 24 -12.67 8.60 -6.04
C LEU A 24 -11.72 9.60 -6.70
N MET A 25 -10.42 9.46 -6.42
CA MET A 25 -9.35 10.24 -7.05
C MET A 25 -8.92 9.54 -8.33
N ASN A 26 -9.60 9.86 -9.45
CA ASN A 26 -9.38 9.20 -10.73
C ASN A 26 -8.31 9.91 -11.57
N THR A 27 -7.27 9.16 -11.96
CA THR A 27 -6.23 9.67 -12.86
C THR A 27 -6.63 9.46 -14.31
N GLU A 28 -6.68 10.55 -15.10
CA GLU A 28 -7.09 10.63 -16.51
C GLU A 28 -8.58 10.30 -16.72
N ARG A 29 -9.37 11.34 -16.96
CA ARG A 29 -10.81 11.24 -17.23
C ARG A 29 -11.12 10.29 -18.39
N ALA A 30 -10.28 10.29 -19.43
CA ALA A 30 -10.47 9.44 -20.59
C ALA A 30 -10.57 7.93 -20.25
N TYR A 31 -9.85 7.45 -19.23
CA TYR A 31 -9.97 6.06 -18.78
C TYR A 31 -11.27 5.79 -18.05
N TRP A 32 -11.80 6.77 -17.35
CA TRP A 32 -13.09 6.70 -16.67
C TRP A 32 -14.23 6.59 -17.69
N ASP A 33 -14.23 7.48 -18.69
CA ASP A 33 -15.23 7.54 -19.75
C ASP A 33 -15.19 6.25 -20.60
N ALA A 34 -13.99 5.78 -20.98
CA ALA A 34 -13.80 4.55 -21.76
C ALA A 34 -14.28 3.28 -21.03
N ALA A 35 -14.24 3.27 -19.69
CA ALA A 35 -14.75 2.16 -18.89
C ALA A 35 -16.28 2.20 -18.68
N GLY A 36 -16.98 3.24 -19.15
CA GLY A 36 -18.41 3.46 -18.87
C GLY A 36 -18.72 3.51 -17.38
N ALA A 37 -17.82 4.14 -16.59
CA ALA A 37 -17.80 3.98 -15.15
C ALA A 37 -19.05 4.55 -14.48
N GLU A 38 -19.61 5.66 -14.98
CA GLU A 38 -20.86 6.27 -14.45
C GLU A 38 -22.01 5.25 -14.44
N GLY A 39 -22.33 4.67 -15.59
CA GLY A 39 -23.42 3.68 -15.71
C GLY A 39 -23.17 2.41 -14.88
N ARG A 40 -21.91 2.06 -14.67
CA ARG A 40 -21.56 0.92 -13.80
C ARG A 40 -21.80 1.25 -12.32
N LEU A 41 -21.51 2.48 -11.86
CA LEU A 41 -21.81 2.92 -10.50
C LEU A 41 -23.32 2.91 -10.22
N GLU A 42 -24.14 3.34 -11.19
CA GLU A 42 -25.60 3.26 -11.13
C GLU A 42 -26.07 1.81 -11.00
N THR A 43 -25.54 0.92 -11.84
CA THR A 43 -25.86 -0.52 -11.81
C THR A 43 -25.53 -1.17 -10.46
N ILE A 44 -24.42 -0.77 -9.83
CA ILE A 44 -24.02 -1.25 -8.49
C ILE A 44 -24.91 -0.63 -7.39
N GLY A 45 -25.58 0.49 -7.65
CA GLY A 45 -26.40 1.21 -6.68
C GLY A 45 -25.61 2.02 -5.65
N ILE A 46 -24.41 2.50 -6.03
CA ILE A 46 -23.50 3.24 -5.14
C ILE A 46 -23.20 4.67 -5.62
N SER A 47 -23.74 5.08 -6.76
CA SER A 47 -23.45 6.37 -7.41
C SER A 47 -23.69 7.56 -6.48
N GLU A 48 -24.78 7.57 -5.71
CA GLU A 48 -25.09 8.66 -4.78
C GLU A 48 -24.08 8.83 -3.63
N ARG A 49 -23.31 7.79 -3.33
CA ARG A 49 -22.25 7.83 -2.31
C ARG A 49 -20.88 8.17 -2.89
N CYS A 50 -20.74 8.13 -4.22
CA CYS A 50 -19.48 8.36 -4.90
C CYS A 50 -19.32 9.81 -5.30
N GLU A 51 -18.16 10.38 -4.97
CA GLU A 51 -17.72 11.68 -5.45
C GLU A 51 -16.44 11.50 -6.25
N ILE A 52 -16.47 11.91 -7.53
CA ILE A 52 -15.38 11.63 -8.47
C ILE A 52 -14.58 12.91 -8.75
N HIS A 53 -13.29 12.86 -8.49
CA HIS A 53 -12.33 13.92 -8.78
C HIS A 53 -11.34 13.43 -9.83
N HIS A 54 -11.35 14.06 -10.99
CA HIS A 54 -10.41 13.76 -12.07
C HIS A 54 -9.16 14.61 -11.91
N LEU A 55 -8.00 13.98 -12.08
CA LEU A 55 -6.70 14.63 -12.15
C LEU A 55 -5.90 14.06 -13.33
N SER A 56 -4.99 14.85 -13.85
CA SER A 56 -4.08 14.37 -14.88
C SER A 56 -2.98 13.50 -14.28
N LYS A 57 -2.36 12.66 -15.10
CA LYS A 57 -1.20 11.86 -14.70
C LYS A 57 -0.02 12.73 -14.22
N ALA A 58 0.08 13.95 -14.73
CA ALA A 58 1.10 14.90 -14.32
C ALA A 58 0.83 15.46 -12.90
N GLU A 59 -0.42 15.57 -12.49
CA GLU A 59 -0.81 16.03 -11.15
C GLU A 59 -0.71 14.92 -10.10
N PHE A 60 -0.81 13.67 -10.53
CA PHE A 60 -0.81 12.52 -9.61
C PHE A 60 0.47 12.47 -8.77
N ASP A 61 0.28 12.27 -7.47
CA ASP A 61 1.32 12.03 -6.47
C ASP A 61 0.76 11.12 -5.37
N HIS A 62 1.55 10.15 -4.91
CA HIS A 62 1.05 9.17 -3.94
C HIS A 62 0.58 9.78 -2.62
N GLY A 63 1.32 10.74 -2.07
CA GLY A 63 0.96 11.42 -0.84
C GLY A 63 -0.01 12.57 -1.09
N GLY A 64 0.32 13.46 -2.05
CA GLY A 64 -0.48 14.65 -2.36
C GLY A 64 -1.90 14.35 -2.82
N THR A 65 -2.08 13.38 -3.72
CA THR A 65 -3.42 12.97 -4.19
C THR A 65 -4.27 12.41 -3.06
N ARG A 66 -3.69 11.61 -2.15
CA ARG A 66 -4.41 11.09 -0.98
C ARG A 66 -4.77 12.20 0.00
N ASN A 67 -3.86 13.13 0.27
CA ASN A 67 -4.15 14.30 1.11
C ASN A 67 -5.31 15.13 0.52
N ALA A 68 -5.31 15.36 -0.79
CA ALA A 68 -6.40 16.06 -1.45
C ALA A 68 -7.73 15.31 -1.28
N GLY A 69 -7.74 13.98 -1.43
CA GLY A 69 -8.93 13.17 -1.19
C GLY A 69 -9.48 13.29 0.23
N VAL A 70 -8.61 13.38 1.24
CA VAL A 70 -9.02 13.57 2.64
C VAL A 70 -9.75 14.91 2.84
N LEU A 71 -9.38 15.96 2.11
CA LEU A 71 -10.00 17.29 2.27
C LEU A 71 -11.45 17.35 1.82
N PHE A 72 -11.92 16.40 1.03
CA PHE A 72 -13.33 16.32 0.60
C PHE A 72 -14.26 15.70 1.65
N SER A 73 -13.76 15.36 2.84
CA SER A 73 -14.55 14.79 3.93
C SER A 73 -14.12 15.36 5.28
N GLU A 74 -15.09 15.57 6.18
CA GLU A 74 -14.87 16.03 7.57
C GLU A 74 -15.16 14.91 8.59
N THR A 75 -15.32 13.67 8.15
CA THR A 75 -15.61 12.53 9.03
C THR A 75 -14.47 12.29 10.02
N PRO A 76 -14.76 11.85 11.27
CA PRO A 76 -13.74 11.61 12.30
C PRO A 76 -12.81 10.45 11.95
N TYR A 77 -13.24 9.57 11.05
CA TYR A 77 -12.47 8.45 10.54
C TYR A 77 -12.56 8.39 9.03
N PHE A 78 -11.48 8.02 8.37
CA PHE A 78 -11.48 7.74 6.94
C PHE A 78 -10.64 6.50 6.62
N VAL A 79 -10.95 5.88 5.49
CA VAL A 79 -10.26 4.67 4.99
C VAL A 79 -9.62 4.99 3.65
N MET A 80 -8.34 4.62 3.53
CA MET A 80 -7.62 4.59 2.25
C MET A 80 -7.66 3.18 1.67
N MET A 81 -8.00 3.09 0.39
CA MET A 81 -7.94 1.84 -0.37
C MET A 81 -7.34 2.08 -1.75
N THR A 82 -6.68 1.06 -2.30
CA THR A 82 -6.31 1.03 -3.72
C THR A 82 -7.43 0.38 -4.53
N GLN A 83 -7.55 0.75 -5.80
CA GLN A 83 -8.64 0.31 -6.69
C GLN A 83 -8.76 -1.21 -6.88
N ASP A 84 -7.72 -1.96 -6.53
CA ASP A 84 -7.60 -3.41 -6.70
C ASP A 84 -7.63 -4.20 -5.39
N ALA A 85 -7.97 -3.52 -4.28
CA ALA A 85 -8.09 -4.11 -2.95
C ALA A 85 -9.54 -4.53 -2.67
N VAL A 86 -9.95 -5.71 -3.11
CA VAL A 86 -11.34 -6.20 -2.98
C VAL A 86 -11.58 -6.80 -1.60
N PRO A 87 -12.58 -6.32 -0.82
CA PRO A 87 -12.95 -6.93 0.46
C PRO A 87 -13.23 -8.43 0.35
N CYS A 88 -12.73 -9.22 1.31
CA CYS A 88 -13.00 -10.66 1.34
C CYS A 88 -14.39 -11.01 1.89
N ASP A 89 -14.99 -10.10 2.65
CA ASP A 89 -16.31 -10.27 3.26
C ASP A 89 -16.95 -8.88 3.57
N ASP A 90 -18.15 -8.91 4.12
CA ASP A 90 -18.95 -7.72 4.46
C ASP A 90 -18.53 -7.02 5.77
N LYS A 91 -17.52 -7.51 6.51
CA LYS A 91 -17.08 -6.96 7.80
C LYS A 91 -15.72 -6.27 7.75
N LEU A 92 -15.20 -5.98 6.56
CA LEU A 92 -13.89 -5.33 6.41
C LEU A 92 -13.83 -4.01 7.17
N LEU A 93 -14.77 -3.09 6.91
CA LEU A 93 -14.76 -1.75 7.49
C LEU A 93 -14.99 -1.78 9.01
N GLU A 94 -15.91 -2.62 9.48
CA GLU A 94 -16.17 -2.82 10.91
C GLU A 94 -14.88 -3.22 11.65
N ARG A 95 -14.19 -4.27 11.16
CA ARG A 95 -12.96 -4.78 11.79
C ARG A 95 -11.78 -3.82 11.70
N LEU A 96 -11.69 -3.10 10.58
CA LEU A 96 -10.62 -2.14 10.37
C LEU A 96 -10.77 -0.91 11.28
N LEU A 97 -12.00 -0.41 11.47
CA LEU A 97 -12.31 0.74 12.31
C LEU A 97 -12.36 0.41 13.81
N PHE A 98 -12.57 -0.85 14.18
CA PHE A 98 -12.74 -1.27 15.57
C PHE A 98 -11.65 -0.75 16.53
N PRO A 99 -10.35 -0.88 16.26
CA PRO A 99 -9.31 -0.36 17.16
C PRO A 99 -9.31 1.16 17.26
N LEU A 100 -9.73 1.88 16.23
CA LEU A 100 -9.77 3.35 16.21
C LEU A 100 -10.95 3.88 17.04
N VAL A 101 -12.14 3.34 16.79
CA VAL A 101 -13.38 3.73 17.51
C VAL A 101 -13.28 3.46 19.00
N ASN A 102 -12.56 2.39 19.39
CA ASN A 102 -12.32 2.04 20.79
C ASN A 102 -11.08 2.71 21.40
N GLY A 103 -10.48 3.70 20.71
CA GLY A 103 -9.34 4.46 21.23
C GLY A 103 -8.07 3.64 21.48
N LYS A 104 -7.93 2.46 20.85
CA LYS A 104 -6.76 1.58 21.00
C LYS A 104 -5.63 1.92 20.03
N ALA A 105 -5.95 2.59 18.94
CA ALA A 105 -4.98 3.00 17.91
C ALA A 105 -5.50 4.23 17.15
N GLU A 106 -4.61 4.99 16.54
CA GLU A 106 -4.94 6.15 15.71
C GLU A 106 -4.82 5.84 14.20
N MET A 107 -4.22 4.72 13.86
CA MET A 107 -4.16 4.16 12.51
C MET A 107 -4.33 2.64 12.59
N SER A 108 -5.01 2.06 11.60
CA SER A 108 -5.06 0.62 11.42
C SER A 108 -4.83 0.24 9.96
N TYR A 109 -4.38 -1.00 9.71
CA TYR A 109 -4.30 -1.54 8.35
C TYR A 109 -4.72 -3.00 8.32
N GLY A 110 -5.32 -3.39 7.18
CA GLY A 110 -5.87 -4.72 6.96
C GLY A 110 -4.86 -5.72 6.42
N ARG A 111 -5.26 -6.98 6.47
CA ARG A 111 -4.54 -8.12 5.93
C ARG A 111 -4.75 -8.24 4.43
N GLN A 112 -3.66 -8.17 3.67
CA GLN A 112 -3.70 -8.50 2.24
C GLN A 112 -3.60 -10.01 2.06
N VAL A 113 -4.57 -10.58 1.39
CA VAL A 113 -4.65 -12.00 1.03
C VAL A 113 -4.40 -12.13 -0.48
N ALA A 114 -3.66 -13.14 -0.87
CA ALA A 114 -3.48 -13.43 -2.29
C ALA A 114 -4.81 -13.84 -2.93
N SER A 115 -5.08 -13.36 -4.14
CA SER A 115 -6.24 -13.78 -4.92
C SER A 115 -6.22 -15.29 -5.13
N PRO A 116 -7.37 -15.96 -5.26
CA PRO A 116 -7.44 -17.42 -5.44
C PRO A 116 -6.61 -17.92 -6.61
N ASP A 117 -6.57 -17.16 -7.70
CA ASP A 117 -5.83 -17.40 -8.95
C ASP A 117 -4.34 -17.00 -8.90
N ALA A 118 -3.88 -16.37 -7.81
CA ALA A 118 -2.48 -15.97 -7.65
C ALA A 118 -1.53 -17.18 -7.65
N ASP A 119 -0.33 -16.98 -8.16
CA ASP A 119 0.71 -18.02 -8.16
C ASP A 119 1.23 -18.35 -6.73
N ILE A 120 1.96 -19.44 -6.61
CA ILE A 120 2.44 -19.96 -5.33
C ILE A 120 3.43 -19.00 -4.64
N LEU A 121 4.24 -18.24 -5.41
CA LEU A 121 5.17 -17.27 -4.86
C LEU A 121 4.44 -16.08 -4.25
N GLU A 122 3.40 -15.58 -4.93
CA GLU A 122 2.57 -14.50 -4.41
C GLU A 122 1.79 -14.95 -3.18
N LYS A 123 1.16 -16.13 -3.21
CA LYS A 123 0.47 -16.73 -2.05
C LYS A 123 1.39 -16.84 -0.84
N PHE A 124 2.63 -17.29 -1.04
CA PHE A 124 3.59 -17.38 0.06
C PHE A 124 4.01 -15.98 0.55
N THR A 125 4.26 -15.04 -0.37
CA THR A 125 4.68 -13.68 -0.05
C THR A 125 3.63 -12.96 0.81
N ARG A 126 2.35 -13.07 0.46
CA ARG A 126 1.25 -12.49 1.26
C ARG A 126 1.19 -13.12 2.65
N ARG A 127 1.21 -14.46 2.74
CA ARG A 127 1.22 -15.15 4.04
C ARG A 127 2.44 -14.78 4.90
N TYR A 128 3.60 -14.56 4.29
CA TYR A 128 4.81 -14.19 5.01
C TYR A 128 4.74 -12.78 5.58
N ASN A 129 4.19 -11.83 4.82
CA ASN A 129 4.12 -10.42 5.21
C ASN A 129 2.91 -10.10 6.09
N TYR A 130 1.83 -10.83 5.94
CA TYR A 130 0.56 -10.61 6.62
C TYR A 130 0.15 -11.87 7.39
N GLY A 131 0.54 -11.94 8.66
CA GLY A 131 0.18 -13.03 9.57
C GLY A 131 -1.33 -13.07 9.88
N ASP A 132 -1.75 -14.09 10.60
CA ASP A 132 -3.15 -14.33 10.99
C ASP A 132 -3.51 -13.82 12.38
N GLN A 133 -2.58 -13.19 13.08
CA GLN A 133 -2.78 -12.62 14.40
C GLN A 133 -2.77 -11.09 14.32
N SER A 134 -3.81 -10.46 14.88
CA SER A 134 -3.87 -9.01 15.05
C SER A 134 -2.97 -8.56 16.20
N PHE A 135 -2.36 -7.40 16.08
CA PHE A 135 -1.50 -6.83 17.13
C PHE A 135 -1.42 -5.30 17.03
N LEU A 136 -1.08 -4.67 18.13
CA LEU A 136 -0.77 -3.25 18.20
C LEU A 136 0.75 -3.05 18.10
N LYS A 137 1.15 -1.93 17.55
CA LYS A 137 2.54 -1.48 17.43
C LYS A 137 2.70 -0.08 18.01
N THR A 138 3.80 0.10 18.70
CA THR A 138 4.27 1.38 19.25
C THR A 138 5.73 1.57 18.87
N GLU A 139 6.32 2.74 19.16
CA GLU A 139 7.75 2.98 18.92
C GLU A 139 8.65 2.01 19.71
N ALA A 140 8.19 1.53 20.88
CA ALA A 140 8.93 0.56 21.70
C ALA A 140 9.17 -0.79 20.97
N ASP A 141 8.36 -1.13 19.98
CA ASP A 141 8.53 -2.37 19.20
C ASP A 141 9.70 -2.31 18.20
N LYS A 142 10.34 -1.15 18.03
CA LYS A 142 11.41 -0.92 17.05
C LYS A 142 12.62 -1.84 17.26
N GLU A 143 13.00 -2.11 18.49
CA GLU A 143 14.13 -3.02 18.79
C GLU A 143 13.83 -4.44 18.31
N LYS A 144 12.59 -4.91 18.45
CA LYS A 144 12.16 -6.27 18.10
C LYS A 144 11.81 -6.42 16.62
N LEU A 145 11.09 -5.45 16.05
CA LEU A 145 10.50 -5.56 14.72
C LEU A 145 11.34 -4.84 13.64
N GLY A 146 12.27 -3.96 14.01
CA GLY A 146 13.06 -3.17 13.09
C GLY A 146 12.17 -2.35 12.16
N ILE A 147 12.42 -2.39 10.85
CA ILE A 147 11.64 -1.67 9.85
C ILE A 147 10.15 -2.05 9.83
N LYS A 148 9.80 -3.27 10.27
CA LYS A 148 8.41 -3.74 10.32
C LYS A 148 7.56 -3.00 11.36
N THR A 149 8.18 -2.29 12.31
CA THR A 149 7.47 -1.42 13.26
C THR A 149 6.63 -0.40 12.50
N TYR A 150 7.21 0.24 11.50
CA TYR A 150 6.55 1.28 10.70
C TYR A 150 5.76 0.73 9.52
N PHE A 151 5.78 -0.59 9.29
CA PHE A 151 5.06 -1.18 8.17
C PHE A 151 3.56 -0.98 8.33
N ALA A 152 2.97 -0.31 7.35
CA ALA A 152 1.55 -0.10 7.14
C ALA A 152 1.27 -0.16 5.64
N SER A 153 0.01 -0.16 5.21
CA SER A 153 -0.29 -0.18 3.78
C SER A 153 -1.63 0.49 3.46
N ASN A 154 -1.56 1.54 2.65
CA ASN A 154 -2.71 2.24 2.06
C ASN A 154 -3.49 1.39 1.04
N VAL A 155 -3.07 0.16 0.80
CA VAL A 155 -3.93 -0.81 0.11
C VAL A 155 -5.27 -0.97 0.84
N CYS A 156 -5.24 -0.97 2.18
CA CYS A 156 -6.43 -0.92 3.03
C CYS A 156 -6.01 -0.45 4.43
N ALA A 157 -6.22 0.82 4.76
CA ALA A 157 -5.85 1.41 6.03
C ALA A 157 -6.87 2.44 6.49
N ALA A 158 -7.14 2.51 7.81
CA ALA A 158 -8.02 3.50 8.42
C ALA A 158 -7.25 4.45 9.35
N TYR A 159 -7.75 5.66 9.47
CA TYR A 159 -7.10 6.77 10.16
C TYR A 159 -8.08 7.52 11.04
N VAL A 160 -7.62 7.96 12.21
CA VAL A 160 -8.29 8.97 13.03
C VAL A 160 -7.97 10.35 12.43
N ARG A 161 -8.99 11.05 11.92
CA ARG A 161 -8.86 12.33 11.20
C ARG A 161 -8.09 13.37 12.00
N ALA A 162 -8.46 13.63 13.23
CA ALA A 162 -7.80 14.64 14.07
C ALA A 162 -6.30 14.36 14.25
N ARG A 163 -5.92 13.07 14.36
CA ARG A 163 -4.51 12.69 14.49
C ARG A 163 -3.77 12.82 13.16
N PHE A 164 -4.44 12.49 12.07
CA PHE A 164 -3.89 12.64 10.72
C PHE A 164 -3.56 14.10 10.42
N ASP A 165 -4.49 15.00 10.69
CA ASP A 165 -4.33 16.43 10.48
C ASP A 165 -3.23 17.02 11.39
N ALA A 166 -3.21 16.63 12.67
CA ALA A 166 -2.18 17.09 13.63
C ALA A 166 -0.74 16.70 13.24
N LEU A 167 -0.56 15.60 12.50
CA LEU A 167 0.72 15.14 11.98
C LEU A 167 1.06 15.67 10.58
N GLY A 168 0.18 16.51 9.99
CA GLY A 168 0.37 17.11 8.68
C GLY A 168 0.12 16.16 7.50
N GLY A 169 -0.59 15.04 7.72
CA GLY A 169 -0.95 14.09 6.69
C GLY A 169 0.21 13.30 6.10
N PHE A 170 0.01 12.78 4.89
CA PHE A 170 1.05 12.10 4.14
C PHE A 170 2.12 13.09 3.66
N PRO A 171 3.39 12.65 3.50
CA PRO A 171 4.42 13.51 2.93
C PRO A 171 4.01 13.93 1.52
N PRO A 172 4.08 15.20 1.18
CA PRO A 172 3.87 15.65 -0.19
C PRO A 172 5.01 15.15 -1.08
N ARG A 173 4.71 14.84 -2.34
CA ARG A 173 5.70 14.36 -3.32
C ARG A 173 6.39 13.05 -2.91
N ALA A 174 5.63 12.12 -2.36
CA ALA A 174 6.15 10.79 -2.06
C ALA A 174 6.20 9.93 -3.33
N ILE A 175 7.39 9.46 -3.71
CA ILE A 175 7.53 8.48 -4.80
C ILE A 175 7.00 7.11 -4.37
N PHE A 176 7.10 6.79 -3.07
CA PHE A 176 6.68 5.54 -2.45
C PHE A 176 6.61 5.68 -0.93
N ASN A 177 6.03 4.69 -0.21
CA ASN A 177 6.03 4.57 1.26
C ASN A 177 5.36 5.72 2.03
N GLU A 178 4.46 6.49 1.45
CA GLU A 178 3.77 7.56 2.15
C GLU A 178 3.06 7.07 3.42
N ASP A 179 2.53 5.85 3.37
CA ASP A 179 1.90 5.14 4.49
C ASP A 179 2.89 4.79 5.61
N MET A 180 4.06 4.24 5.26
CA MET A 180 5.11 3.92 6.24
C MET A 180 5.73 5.18 6.86
N ILE A 181 5.89 6.25 6.08
CA ILE A 181 6.41 7.54 6.59
C ILE A 181 5.42 8.14 7.58
N TYR A 182 4.13 8.14 7.25
CA TYR A 182 3.10 8.58 8.18
C TYR A 182 3.06 7.70 9.44
N ALA A 183 3.08 6.37 9.30
CA ALA A 183 3.10 5.44 10.42
C ALA A 183 4.32 5.67 11.33
N ALA A 184 5.49 5.95 10.76
CA ALA A 184 6.69 6.28 11.55
C ALA A 184 6.48 7.55 12.37
N ARG A 185 5.98 8.64 11.76
CA ARG A 185 5.66 9.90 12.46
C ARG A 185 4.64 9.69 13.57
N LEU A 186 3.60 8.88 13.30
CA LEU A 186 2.60 8.52 14.30
C LEU A 186 3.23 7.85 15.52
N LEU A 187 4.01 6.77 15.30
CA LEU A 187 4.61 6.01 16.39
C LEU A 187 5.66 6.83 17.16
N GLN A 188 6.52 7.59 16.47
CA GLN A 188 7.52 8.47 17.08
C GLN A 188 6.89 9.60 17.92
N SER A 189 5.66 10.00 17.63
CA SER A 189 4.88 10.96 18.42
C SER A 189 4.05 10.33 19.54
N GLY A 190 4.33 9.07 19.88
CA GLY A 190 3.68 8.34 20.98
C GLY A 190 2.33 7.71 20.62
N GLY A 191 1.95 7.69 19.32
CA GLY A 191 0.72 7.06 18.86
C GLY A 191 0.85 5.53 18.74
N THR A 192 -0.26 4.90 18.37
CA THR A 192 -0.40 3.44 18.23
C THR A 192 -0.92 3.07 16.84
N LEU A 193 -0.33 2.04 16.23
CA LEU A 193 -0.73 1.47 14.95
C LEU A 193 -1.26 0.05 15.15
N ALA A 194 -2.47 -0.25 14.66
CA ALA A 194 -3.06 -1.58 14.72
C ALA A 194 -2.90 -2.34 13.40
N TYR A 195 -2.49 -3.60 13.48
CA TYR A 195 -2.68 -4.57 12.41
C TYR A 195 -3.93 -5.39 12.68
N CYS A 196 -4.88 -5.39 11.74
CA CYS A 196 -6.15 -6.08 11.83
C CYS A 196 -6.15 -7.31 10.91
N ALA A 197 -5.79 -8.49 11.44
CA ALA A 197 -5.66 -9.72 10.66
C ALA A 197 -6.98 -10.21 10.06
N ASP A 198 -8.11 -9.91 10.71
CA ASP A 198 -9.45 -10.28 10.26
C ASP A 198 -10.07 -9.28 9.27
N ALA A 199 -9.56 -8.06 9.18
CA ALA A 199 -9.89 -7.09 8.14
C ALA A 199 -9.14 -7.44 6.85
N ARG A 200 -9.77 -8.25 5.97
CA ARG A 200 -9.09 -8.89 4.83
C ARG A 200 -9.50 -8.32 3.51
N VAL A 201 -8.50 -8.11 2.63
CA VAL A 201 -8.70 -7.76 1.22
C VAL A 201 -7.91 -8.68 0.30
N TYR A 202 -8.50 -9.09 -0.82
CA TYR A 202 -7.76 -9.68 -1.91
C TYR A 202 -6.95 -8.59 -2.62
N HIS A 203 -5.64 -8.78 -2.68
CA HIS A 203 -4.74 -7.88 -3.37
C HIS A 203 -3.50 -8.65 -3.83
N SER A 204 -3.33 -8.80 -5.13
CA SER A 204 -2.26 -9.59 -5.73
C SER A 204 -1.69 -8.95 -6.97
N HIS A 205 -0.37 -9.04 -7.11
CA HIS A 205 0.35 -8.59 -8.29
C HIS A 205 1.36 -9.64 -8.72
N CYS A 206 1.27 -10.09 -9.96
CA CYS A 206 2.26 -10.94 -10.59
C CYS A 206 3.31 -10.08 -11.31
N TYR A 207 4.21 -9.45 -10.55
CA TYR A 207 5.26 -8.62 -11.13
C TYR A 207 6.33 -9.43 -11.87
N THR A 208 6.72 -8.95 -13.04
CA THR A 208 7.93 -9.42 -13.72
C THR A 208 9.20 -8.99 -12.98
N PRO A 209 10.38 -9.61 -13.25
CA PRO A 209 11.64 -9.15 -12.67
C PRO A 209 11.93 -7.67 -12.95
N ALA A 210 11.63 -7.17 -14.15
CA ALA A 210 11.79 -5.75 -14.49
C ALA A 210 10.92 -4.84 -13.64
N GLN A 211 9.64 -5.18 -13.47
CA GLN A 211 8.73 -4.42 -12.61
C GLN A 211 9.17 -4.47 -11.13
N GLN A 212 9.67 -5.61 -10.65
CA GLN A 212 10.24 -5.72 -9.30
C GLN A 212 11.48 -4.84 -9.12
N PHE A 213 12.34 -4.75 -10.14
CA PHE A 213 13.48 -3.85 -10.11
C PHE A 213 13.04 -2.39 -9.97
N HIS A 214 12.16 -1.90 -10.86
CA HIS A 214 11.69 -0.52 -10.86
C HIS A 214 10.98 -0.15 -9.54
N ARG A 215 10.10 -1.03 -9.05
CA ARG A 215 9.38 -0.83 -7.79
C ARG A 215 10.34 -0.73 -6.59
N ASN A 216 11.37 -1.59 -6.54
CA ASN A 216 12.32 -1.56 -5.42
C ASN A 216 13.33 -0.40 -5.56
N PHE A 217 13.58 0.09 -6.77
CA PHE A 217 14.30 1.33 -6.98
C PHE A 217 13.54 2.51 -6.34
N ASP A 218 12.25 2.68 -6.65
CA ASP A 218 11.43 3.75 -6.11
C ASP A 218 11.28 3.64 -4.57
N LEU A 219 11.11 2.42 -4.05
CA LEU A 219 11.10 2.16 -2.61
C LEU A 219 12.39 2.64 -1.93
N ALA A 220 13.54 2.33 -2.51
CA ALA A 220 14.83 2.71 -1.95
C ALA A 220 15.10 4.22 -2.08
N VAL A 221 14.66 4.87 -3.17
CA VAL A 221 14.68 6.33 -3.32
C VAL A 221 13.89 6.97 -2.18
N SER A 222 12.65 6.54 -1.96
CA SER A 222 11.81 7.04 -0.86
C SER A 222 12.50 6.90 0.51
N GLN A 223 13.14 5.75 0.79
CA GLN A 223 13.86 5.55 2.04
C GLN A 223 15.12 6.45 2.15
N ALA A 224 15.81 6.70 1.04
CA ALA A 224 16.98 7.58 1.01
C ALA A 224 16.62 9.07 1.17
N GLU A 225 15.38 9.45 0.85
CA GLU A 225 14.83 10.79 1.04
C GLU A 225 14.36 11.05 2.47
N HIS A 226 14.11 9.98 3.25
CA HIS A 226 13.67 10.04 4.64
C HIS A 226 14.67 9.32 5.59
N PRO A 227 15.94 9.78 5.65
CA PRO A 227 16.96 9.16 6.48
C PRO A 227 16.63 9.23 7.98
N GLU A 228 15.87 10.23 8.41
CA GLU A 228 15.38 10.40 9.79
C GLU A 228 14.55 9.22 10.27
N ILE A 229 13.92 8.49 9.35
CA ILE A 229 13.11 7.29 9.63
C ILE A 229 13.91 6.02 9.36
N PHE A 230 14.59 5.94 8.20
CA PHE A 230 15.07 4.67 7.64
C PHE A 230 16.58 4.43 7.78
N ALA A 231 17.42 5.45 8.12
CA ALA A 231 18.88 5.32 8.11
C ALA A 231 19.41 4.18 9.01
N ASN A 232 18.79 3.97 10.16
CA ASN A 232 19.22 2.99 11.16
C ASN A 232 18.46 1.65 11.09
N LEU A 233 17.64 1.43 10.03
CA LEU A 233 16.82 0.24 9.88
C LEU A 233 17.39 -0.69 8.80
N LYS A 234 17.82 -1.89 9.20
CA LYS A 234 18.36 -2.90 8.29
C LYS A 234 17.22 -3.69 7.65
N SER A 235 17.00 -3.51 6.34
CA SER A 235 15.98 -4.25 5.57
C SER A 235 16.55 -5.49 4.85
N GLU A 236 17.87 -5.53 4.58
CA GLU A 236 18.50 -6.58 3.77
C GLU A 236 18.43 -7.97 4.45
N ALA A 237 18.64 -8.03 5.76
CA ALA A 237 18.57 -9.30 6.51
C ALA A 237 17.16 -9.94 6.43
N GLU A 238 16.10 -9.13 6.41
CA GLU A 238 14.74 -9.62 6.26
C GLU A 238 14.48 -10.17 4.85
N GLY A 239 15.00 -9.51 3.82
CA GLY A 239 14.93 -9.99 2.44
C GLY A 239 15.58 -11.37 2.27
N ILE A 240 16.79 -11.57 2.80
CA ILE A 240 17.50 -12.86 2.76
C ILE A 240 16.71 -13.95 3.51
N ARG A 241 16.17 -13.62 4.67
CA ARG A 241 15.34 -14.54 5.48
C ARG A 241 14.10 -14.98 4.70
N MET A 242 13.42 -14.03 4.04
CA MET A 242 12.27 -14.31 3.20
C MET A 242 12.60 -15.27 2.06
N VAL A 243 13.66 -15.00 1.29
CA VAL A 243 14.10 -15.87 0.17
C VAL A 243 14.39 -17.30 0.65
N ARG A 244 15.12 -17.46 1.75
CA ARG A 244 15.42 -18.78 2.33
C ARG A 244 14.17 -19.53 2.79
N ARG A 245 13.19 -18.83 3.36
CA ARG A 245 11.91 -19.42 3.78
C ARG A 245 11.05 -19.81 2.60
N THR A 246 10.98 -18.94 1.57
CA THR A 246 10.26 -19.23 0.33
C THR A 246 10.86 -20.45 -0.39
N ALA A 247 12.18 -20.54 -0.54
CA ALA A 247 12.84 -21.68 -1.18
C ALA A 247 12.57 -23.00 -0.44
N ARG A 248 12.61 -22.98 0.91
CA ARG A 248 12.26 -24.17 1.72
C ARG A 248 10.79 -24.56 1.57
N PHE A 249 9.89 -23.59 1.53
CA PHE A 249 8.47 -23.81 1.30
C PHE A 249 8.23 -24.46 -0.06
N LEU A 250 8.78 -23.91 -1.15
CA LEU A 250 8.67 -24.47 -2.51
C LEU A 250 9.14 -25.92 -2.60
N LYS A 251 10.31 -26.22 -1.98
CA LYS A 251 10.81 -27.62 -1.91
C LYS A 251 9.83 -28.57 -1.22
N ARG A 252 9.23 -28.13 -0.10
CA ARG A 252 8.26 -28.93 0.66
C ARG A 252 6.95 -29.16 -0.08
N GLN A 253 6.57 -28.23 -0.95
CA GLN A 253 5.35 -28.33 -1.77
C GLN A 253 5.58 -29.07 -3.09
N GLY A 254 6.79 -29.54 -3.39
CA GLY A 254 7.12 -30.15 -4.66
C GLY A 254 7.30 -29.15 -5.83
N GLU A 255 7.28 -27.85 -5.53
CA GLU A 255 7.35 -26.76 -6.52
C GLU A 255 8.78 -26.24 -6.70
N GLY A 256 9.77 -27.12 -6.68
CA GLY A 256 11.19 -26.76 -6.83
C GLY A 256 11.52 -26.06 -8.16
N ARG A 257 10.71 -26.26 -9.20
CA ARG A 257 10.81 -25.59 -10.50
C ARG A 257 10.63 -24.07 -10.42
N GLU A 258 9.97 -23.55 -9.38
CA GLU A 258 9.80 -22.10 -9.16
C GLU A 258 11.00 -21.43 -8.49
N ILE A 259 12.00 -22.21 -8.03
CA ILE A 259 13.18 -21.66 -7.36
C ILE A 259 14.02 -20.74 -8.27
N PRO A 260 14.29 -21.04 -9.54
CA PRO A 260 14.99 -20.11 -10.44
C PRO A 260 14.24 -18.77 -10.59
N ARG A 261 12.92 -18.80 -10.71
CA ARG A 261 12.08 -17.60 -10.76
C ARG A 261 12.12 -16.78 -9.46
N LEU A 262 12.09 -17.46 -8.31
CA LEU A 262 12.29 -16.81 -7.01
C LEU A 262 13.62 -16.05 -6.94
N PHE A 263 14.70 -16.67 -7.40
CA PHE A 263 16.01 -16.01 -7.42
C PHE A 263 16.07 -14.84 -8.39
N ALA A 264 15.50 -14.96 -9.60
CA ALA A 264 15.43 -13.87 -10.57
C ALA A 264 14.67 -12.65 -10.02
N LEU A 265 13.50 -12.88 -9.42
CA LEU A 265 12.71 -11.84 -8.77
C LEU A 265 13.47 -11.20 -7.58
N SER A 266 14.15 -12.01 -6.79
CA SER A 266 14.89 -11.52 -5.61
C SER A 266 16.15 -10.74 -6.00
N ALA A 267 16.85 -11.16 -7.04
CA ALA A 267 17.98 -10.43 -7.61
C ALA A 267 17.53 -9.07 -8.18
N ALA A 268 16.43 -9.06 -8.92
CA ALA A 268 15.86 -7.81 -9.45
C ALA A 268 15.49 -6.83 -8.33
N LYS A 269 14.85 -7.31 -7.25
CA LYS A 269 14.56 -6.50 -6.05
C LYS A 269 15.83 -5.93 -5.43
N TYR A 270 16.84 -6.77 -5.24
CA TYR A 270 18.12 -6.37 -4.63
C TYR A 270 18.83 -5.30 -5.45
N PHE A 271 18.98 -5.50 -6.77
CA PHE A 271 19.66 -4.54 -7.63
C PHE A 271 18.87 -3.23 -7.75
N GLY A 272 17.54 -3.28 -7.86
CA GLY A 272 16.69 -2.09 -7.83
C GLY A 272 16.89 -1.31 -6.55
N TYR A 273 16.83 -1.99 -5.41
CA TYR A 273 17.01 -1.39 -4.09
C TYR A 273 18.41 -0.78 -3.90
N ALA A 274 19.46 -1.53 -4.23
CA ALA A 274 20.84 -1.05 -4.12
C ALA A 274 21.08 0.20 -4.97
N LEU A 275 20.58 0.20 -6.21
CA LEU A 275 20.71 1.36 -7.10
C LEU A 275 19.89 2.55 -6.60
N GLY A 276 18.66 2.32 -6.12
CA GLY A 276 17.80 3.36 -5.57
C GLY A 276 18.37 4.03 -4.32
N LYS A 277 19.03 3.31 -3.44
CA LYS A 277 19.75 3.89 -2.29
C LYS A 277 20.80 4.95 -2.68
N HIS A 278 21.41 4.76 -3.84
CA HIS A 278 22.44 5.65 -4.37
C HIS A 278 21.96 6.51 -5.55
N TYR A 279 20.65 6.74 -5.66
CA TYR A 279 20.04 7.44 -6.80
C TYR A 279 20.65 8.81 -7.08
N ARG A 280 21.15 9.51 -6.05
CA ARG A 280 21.76 10.83 -6.19
C ARG A 280 23.03 10.81 -7.06
N LEU A 281 23.73 9.68 -7.11
CA LEU A 281 24.92 9.48 -7.96
C LEU A 281 24.56 9.17 -9.42
N LEU A 282 23.30 8.86 -9.71
CA LEU A 282 22.85 8.49 -11.06
C LEU A 282 22.52 9.73 -11.88
N PRO A 283 22.86 9.77 -13.18
CA PRO A 283 22.42 10.83 -14.07
C PRO A 283 20.89 10.81 -14.26
N LYS A 284 20.29 11.97 -14.56
CA LYS A 284 18.83 12.12 -14.70
C LYS A 284 18.19 11.09 -15.63
N TRP A 285 18.79 10.84 -16.79
CA TRP A 285 18.27 9.87 -17.78
C TRP A 285 18.19 8.44 -17.22
N LEU A 286 19.15 8.05 -16.36
CA LEU A 286 19.18 6.71 -15.78
C LEU A 286 18.14 6.57 -14.66
N ARG A 287 17.94 7.60 -13.83
CA ARG A 287 16.85 7.64 -12.83
C ARG A 287 15.50 7.44 -13.50
N ALA A 288 15.23 8.16 -14.62
CA ALA A 288 14.01 8.05 -15.40
C ALA A 288 13.80 6.66 -16.04
N ARG A 289 14.87 5.90 -16.27
CA ARG A 289 14.79 4.52 -16.76
C ARG A 289 14.59 3.48 -15.65
N CYS A 290 15.05 3.78 -14.43
CA CYS A 290 14.98 2.86 -13.30
C CYS A 290 13.66 2.96 -12.51
N THR A 291 12.90 4.04 -12.66
CA THR A 291 11.66 4.29 -11.91
C THR A 291 10.41 3.71 -12.59
N MET A 292 9.40 3.37 -11.81
CA MET A 292 8.02 3.18 -12.29
C MET A 292 7.28 4.51 -12.46
N ASN A 293 7.67 5.55 -11.69
CA ASN A 293 6.99 6.84 -11.64
C ASN A 293 7.86 7.94 -12.29
N ARG A 294 7.81 8.05 -13.63
CA ARG A 294 8.58 9.06 -14.37
C ARG A 294 8.15 10.48 -14.05
N SER A 295 6.86 10.73 -13.84
CA SER A 295 6.33 12.05 -13.53
C SER A 295 6.88 12.64 -12.23
N TYR A 296 7.27 11.80 -11.27
CA TYR A 296 7.97 12.23 -10.07
C TYR A 296 9.27 12.98 -10.38
N TRP A 297 10.06 12.47 -11.32
CA TRP A 297 11.36 13.05 -11.69
C TRP A 297 11.25 14.30 -12.57
N GLU A 298 10.18 14.41 -13.36
CA GLU A 298 9.89 15.61 -14.17
C GLU A 298 9.56 16.82 -13.30
N LYS A 299 8.91 16.61 -12.15
CA LYS A 299 8.62 17.64 -11.13
C LYS A 299 9.87 18.05 -10.32
N CYS A 300 10.96 17.29 -10.42
CA CYS A 300 12.23 17.55 -9.73
C CYS A 300 13.27 18.28 -10.62
N ALA A 301 12.87 18.70 -11.82
CA ALA A 301 13.77 19.34 -12.81
C ALA A 301 13.88 20.86 -12.59
#